data_644d3bee3de6711535ad6a021e193471
#
_entry.id   644d3bee3de6711535ad6a021e193471
#
_cell.length_a   1.000
_cell.length_b   1.000
_cell.length_c   1.000
_cell.angle_alpha   90.00
_cell.angle_beta   90.00
_cell.angle_gamma   90.00
#
_symmetry.space_group_name_H-M   'P 1'
#
loop_
_entity.id
_entity.type
_entity.pdbx_description
1 polymer ?
#
loop_
_entity_poly.entity_id
_entity_poly.type
_entity_poly.pdbx_seq_one_letter_code
_entity_poly.pdbx_strand_id
1 'polypeptide(L)' 'MPEHRVVVTSPPRELGSVDSVYEVFADEEKLGELRISRGGVDWWPRSARLGHLLTWEQFAARMELRP' A
#
# COMPACT_ATOMS: atom_id res chain seq x y z
N MET A 1 -18.44 11.36 -7.33
CA MET A 1 -17.22 10.96 -6.59
C MET A 1 -16.72 9.63 -7.10
N PRO A 2 -15.40 9.44 -7.19
CA PRO A 2 -14.87 8.14 -7.60
C PRO A 2 -15.22 7.06 -6.57
N GLU A 3 -15.48 5.88 -7.06
CA GLU A 3 -15.64 4.73 -6.21
C GLU A 3 -14.27 4.09 -6.02
N HIS A 4 -13.92 3.84 -4.78
CA HIS A 4 -12.66 3.20 -4.46
C HIS A 4 -12.88 1.76 -4.01
N ARG A 5 -11.96 0.91 -4.37
CA ARG A 5 -12.02 -0.49 -4.00
C ARG A 5 -10.62 -0.97 -3.65
N VAL A 6 -10.52 -1.71 -2.58
CA VAL A 6 -9.25 -2.29 -2.16
C VAL A 6 -9.40 -3.80 -2.15
N VAL A 7 -8.54 -4.47 -2.87
CA VAL A 7 -8.59 -5.93 -2.99
C VAL A 7 -7.35 -6.51 -2.32
N VAL A 8 -7.58 -7.43 -1.39
CA VAL A 8 -6.50 -8.14 -0.70
C VAL A 8 -6.09 -9.33 -1.55
N THR A 9 -4.84 -9.39 -1.92
CA THR A 9 -4.33 -10.47 -2.74
C THR A 9 -3.56 -11.52 -1.95
N SER A 10 -3.42 -11.32 -0.64
CA SER A 10 -2.76 -12.27 0.25
C SER A 10 -3.73 -12.76 1.31
N PRO A 11 -3.62 -14.02 1.75
CA PRO A 11 -4.48 -14.51 2.83
C PRO A 11 -4.24 -13.71 4.11
N PRO A 12 -5.27 -13.47 4.92
CA PRO A 12 -5.10 -12.82 6.22
C PRO A 12 -4.22 -13.68 7.12
N ARG A 13 -3.21 -13.07 7.70
CA ARG A 13 -2.34 -13.75 8.65
C ARG A 13 -1.38 -12.76 9.26
N GLU A 14 -0.73 -13.19 10.33
CA GLU A 14 0.30 -12.38 10.94
C GLU A 14 1.42 -12.14 9.95
N LEU A 15 1.89 -10.90 9.89
CA LEU A 15 2.96 -10.54 8.98
C LEU A 15 4.29 -11.03 9.53
N GLY A 16 4.95 -11.86 8.74
CA GLY A 16 6.29 -12.34 9.05
C GLY A 16 7.21 -11.98 7.90
N SER A 17 7.64 -13.00 7.18
CA SER A 17 8.52 -12.82 6.04
C SER A 17 7.76 -12.56 4.73
N VAL A 18 6.44 -12.69 4.74
CA VAL A 18 5.63 -12.54 3.54
C VAL A 18 4.81 -11.27 3.64
N ASP A 19 4.92 -10.43 2.61
CA ASP A 19 4.18 -9.19 2.56
C ASP A 19 2.71 -9.43 2.27
N SER A 20 1.86 -8.57 2.80
CA SER A 20 0.47 -8.50 2.38
C SER A 20 0.38 -7.49 1.25
N VAL A 21 -0.36 -7.84 0.21
CA VAL A 21 -0.48 -7.00 -0.96
C VAL A 21 -1.93 -6.60 -1.14
N TYR A 22 -2.16 -5.30 -1.31
CA TYR A 22 -3.48 -4.74 -1.52
C TYR A 22 -3.48 -3.98 -2.84
N GLU A 23 -4.39 -4.34 -3.72
CA GLU A 23 -4.58 -3.60 -4.96
C GLU A 23 -5.64 -2.54 -4.73
N VAL A 24 -5.36 -1.31 -5.11
CA VAL A 24 -6.25 -0.19 -4.88
C VAL A 24 -6.76 0.34 -6.22
N PHE A 25 -8.07 0.47 -6.32
CA PHE A 25 -8.74 0.90 -7.54
C PHE A 25 -9.58 2.16 -7.28
N ALA A 26 -9.71 2.96 -8.31
CA ALA A 26 -10.65 4.08 -8.32
C ALA A 26 -11.40 4.00 -9.63
N ASP A 27 -12.73 3.86 -9.58
CA ASP A 27 -13.58 3.76 -10.77
C ASP A 27 -13.10 2.68 -11.73
N GLU A 28 -12.74 1.51 -11.18
CA GLU A 28 -12.28 0.36 -11.93
C GLU A 28 -10.89 0.52 -12.56
N GLU A 29 -10.25 1.65 -12.35
CA GLU A 29 -8.86 1.82 -12.75
C GLU A 29 -7.95 1.57 -11.56
N LYS A 30 -6.91 0.78 -11.79
CA LYS A 30 -5.95 0.48 -10.73
C LYS A 30 -5.10 1.71 -10.46
N LEU A 31 -5.11 2.19 -9.22
CA LEU A 31 -4.22 3.26 -8.79
C LEU A 31 -2.83 2.75 -8.50
N GLY A 32 -2.75 1.57 -7.91
CA GLY A 32 -1.48 0.99 -7.55
C GLY A 32 -1.65 -0.17 -6.58
N GLU A 33 -0.54 -0.55 -6.00
CA GLU A 33 -0.52 -1.62 -5.00
C GLU A 33 0.11 -1.10 -3.72
N LEU A 34 -0.47 -1.48 -2.60
CA LEU A 34 0.09 -1.19 -1.30
C LEU A 34 0.61 -2.51 -0.73
N ARG A 35 1.91 -2.58 -0.47
CA ARG A 35 2.53 -3.76 0.12
C ARG A 35 2.93 -3.44 1.53
N ILE A 36 2.49 -4.27 2.46
CA ILE A 36 2.72 -4.07 3.88
C ILE A 36 3.57 -5.21 4.40
N SER A 37 4.63 -4.85 5.11
CA SER A 37 5.53 -5.83 5.70
C SER A 37 5.90 -5.40 7.10
N ARG A 38 6.71 -6.21 7.76
CA ARG A 38 7.22 -5.83 9.09
C ARG A 38 8.11 -4.61 9.04
N GLY A 39 8.78 -4.39 7.90
CA GLY A 39 9.73 -3.29 7.75
C GLY A 39 9.09 -1.98 7.33
N GLY A 40 7.87 -2.00 6.83
CA GLY A 40 7.26 -0.76 6.40
C GLY A 40 6.16 -0.94 5.38
N VAL A 41 5.89 0.14 4.69
CA VAL A 41 4.83 0.23 3.69
C VAL A 41 5.47 0.59 2.36
N ASP A 42 5.11 -0.14 1.32
CA ASP A 42 5.66 0.07 -0.02
C ASP A 42 4.51 0.35 -0.98
N TRP A 43 4.51 1.54 -1.57
CA TRP A 43 3.49 1.91 -2.52
C TRP A 43 4.02 1.80 -3.94
N TRP A 44 3.33 1.04 -4.77
CA TRP A 44 3.68 0.84 -6.16
C TRP A 44 2.62 1.50 -7.04
N PRO A 45 2.88 2.70 -7.56
CA PRO A 45 1.93 3.33 -8.49
C PRO A 45 1.72 2.46 -9.72
N ARG A 46 0.58 2.61 -10.35
CA ARG A 46 0.28 1.90 -11.58
C ARG A 46 1.37 2.16 -12.60
N SER A 47 1.84 1.08 -13.23
CA SER A 47 2.87 1.14 -14.27
C SER A 47 4.25 1.58 -13.78
N ALA A 48 4.44 1.72 -12.48
CA ALA A 48 5.75 2.06 -11.95
C ALA A 48 6.64 0.82 -11.93
N ARG A 49 7.92 1.04 -12.14
CA ARG A 49 8.90 -0.03 -12.05
C ARG A 49 9.46 -0.18 -10.65
N LEU A 50 9.36 0.87 -9.86
CA LEU A 50 9.87 0.88 -8.50
C LEU A 50 8.78 1.37 -7.56
N GLY A 51 8.73 0.78 -6.38
CA GLY A 51 7.85 1.23 -5.33
C GLY A 51 8.50 2.35 -4.53
N HIS A 52 7.69 2.95 -3.68
CA HIS A 52 8.13 3.97 -2.73
C HIS A 52 8.01 3.39 -1.34
N LEU A 53 9.13 2.97 -0.78
CA LEU A 53 9.16 2.33 0.52
C LEU A 53 9.33 3.37 1.63
N LEU A 54 8.49 3.25 2.65
CA LEU A 54 8.62 4.04 3.87
C LEU A 54 8.72 3.08 5.03
N THR A 55 9.65 3.35 5.94
CA THR A 55 9.64 2.63 7.21
C THR A 55 8.38 3.00 7.97
N TRP A 56 8.03 2.22 8.99
CA TRP A 56 6.85 2.54 9.78
C TRP A 56 6.96 3.91 10.43
N GLU A 57 8.14 4.29 10.90
CA GLU A 57 8.36 5.61 11.48
C GLU A 57 8.17 6.72 10.47
N GLN A 58 8.70 6.53 9.26
CA GLN A 58 8.53 7.51 8.19
C GLN A 58 7.08 7.63 7.78
N PHE A 59 6.39 6.49 7.68
CA PHE A 59 4.98 6.49 7.32
C PHE A 59 4.17 7.24 8.37
N ALA A 60 4.40 6.93 9.64
CA ALA A 60 3.69 7.60 10.73
C ALA A 60 3.91 9.11 10.69
N ALA A 61 5.17 9.52 10.49
CA ALA A 61 5.48 10.94 10.44
C ALA A 61 4.74 11.65 9.31
N ARG A 62 4.68 11.02 8.14
CA ARG A 62 3.97 11.61 7.00
C ARG A 62 2.47 11.70 7.24
N MET A 63 1.90 10.66 7.85
CA MET A 63 0.47 10.63 8.09
C MET A 63 0.05 11.62 9.18
N GLU A 64 0.97 11.97 10.05
CA GLU A 64 0.68 12.92 11.12
C GLU A 64 1.00 14.36 10.75
N LEU A 65 1.58 14.58 9.58
CA LEU A 65 1.79 15.93 9.08
C LEU A 65 0.46 16.61 8.83
N ARG A 66 0.37 17.87 9.24
CA ARG A 66 -0.83 18.65 8.98
C ARG A 66 -0.51 19.79 8.02
N PRO A 67 -1.45 20.08 7.11
CA PRO A 67 -1.26 21.22 6.19
C PRO A 67 -1.24 22.55 6.95
#